data_e158214d0229c379cde5af014b9c65a7
#
_entry.id   e158214d0229c379cde5af014b9c65a7
#
_cell.length_a   1.000
_cell.length_b   1.000
_cell.length_c   1.000
_cell.angle_alpha   90.00
_cell.angle_beta   90.00
_cell.angle_gamma   90.00
#
_symmetry.space_group_name_H-M   'P 1'
#
loop_
_entity.id
_entity.type
_entity.pdbx_description
1 polymer ?
#
loop_
_entity_poly.entity_id
_entity_poly.type
_entity_poly.pdbx_seq_one_letter_code
_entity_poly.pdbx_strand_id
1 'polypeptide(L)'
;EPSSVKEPGCISSVTFPEVESGVAGSHVGICIQQKEGRVDRIISSDDAGHLCKSGEMTVQAAYALWGNKQGDDCIFFLGGGTLLKTPHVEISSLTVTDVMLVYKEGVWKYAASAPCKVRMNGKEYNLLPGHDLRKL
;
A
#
# COMPACT_ATOMS: atom_id res chain seq x y z
N GLU A 1 -1.67 9.23 29.98
CA GLU A 1 -1.89 9.65 29.56
C GLU A 1 -1.64 9.79 28.86
N PRO A 2 -1.70 9.78 28.74
CA PRO A 2 -1.71 10.15 28.04
C PRO A 2 -1.73 10.45 27.03
N SER A 3 -1.73 10.50 26.78
CA SER A 3 -1.94 10.85 25.98
C SER A 3 -2.22 11.11 25.44
N SER A 4 -2.34 10.97 25.70
CA SER A 4 -2.67 11.37 25.36
C SER A 4 -3.01 12.12 25.09
N VAL A 5 -3.04 11.98 25.12
CA VAL A 5 -3.40 12.90 25.21
C VAL A 5 -3.47 13.83 24.60
N LYS A 6 -3.08 14.14 24.40
CA LYS A 6 -3.11 15.12 23.83
C LYS A 6 -3.16 15.12 22.55
N GLU A 7 -2.71 14.45 21.99
CA GLU A 7 -2.83 14.29 20.72
C GLU A 7 -3.99 13.60 20.52
N PRO A 8 -4.99 14.16 20.41
CA PRO A 8 -6.21 13.53 20.27
C PRO A 8 -6.09 12.72 19.11
N GLY A 9 -5.84 11.75 19.15
CA GLY A 9 -5.76 10.90 18.24
C GLY A 9 -6.20 11.23 16.92
N CYS A 10 -5.33 11.13 16.01
CA CYS A 10 -5.68 11.21 14.65
C CYS A 10 -6.52 10.03 14.24
N ILE A 11 -6.49 8.95 14.97
CA ILE A 11 -7.19 7.72 14.61
C ILE A 11 -8.60 7.72 15.16
N SER A 12 -9.59 7.55 14.26
CA SER A 12 -10.99 7.45 14.69
C SER A 12 -11.44 5.99 14.81
N SER A 13 -10.88 5.07 14.03
CA SER A 13 -11.21 3.66 14.17
C SER A 13 -10.13 2.77 13.57
N VAL A 14 -10.05 1.55 14.08
CA VAL A 14 -9.21 0.51 13.52
C VAL A 14 -10.06 -0.73 13.38
N THR A 15 -10.08 -1.33 12.20
CA THR A 15 -10.81 -2.57 11.95
C THR A 15 -9.88 -3.58 11.31
N PHE A 16 -10.28 -4.85 11.35
CA PHE A 16 -9.47 -5.93 10.81
C PHE A 16 -10.28 -6.66 9.75
N PRO A 17 -10.29 -6.16 8.51
CA PRO A 17 -11.03 -6.80 7.44
C PRO A 17 -10.48 -8.19 7.15
N GLU A 18 -11.35 -9.03 6.67
CA GLU A 18 -11.00 -10.40 6.34
C GLU A 18 -10.06 -10.42 5.14
N VAL A 19 -9.06 -11.30 5.18
CA VAL A 19 -8.13 -11.50 4.08
C VAL A 19 -8.37 -12.88 3.49
N GLU A 20 -8.65 -12.93 2.20
CA GLU A 20 -8.83 -14.18 1.49
C GLU A 20 -7.52 -14.63 0.88
N SER A 21 -7.16 -15.86 1.10
CA SER A 21 -5.93 -16.43 0.60
C SER A 21 -6.14 -17.93 0.37
N GLY A 22 -5.38 -18.49 -0.56
CA GLY A 22 -5.40 -19.93 -0.78
C GLY A 22 -4.66 -20.69 0.31
N VAL A 23 -4.04 -20.00 1.26
CA VAL A 23 -3.25 -20.60 2.32
C VAL A 23 -3.81 -20.15 3.66
N ALA A 24 -3.93 -21.07 4.60
CA ALA A 24 -4.49 -20.76 5.90
C ALA A 24 -3.51 -19.91 6.72
N GLY A 25 -4.03 -18.95 7.40
CA GLY A 25 -3.53 -18.51 8.68
C GLY A 25 -2.61 -17.34 8.82
N SER A 26 -1.85 -16.90 7.88
CA SER A 26 -0.76 -15.97 8.17
C SER A 26 -0.94 -14.56 7.60
N HIS A 27 -2.17 -14.18 7.31
CA HIS A 27 -2.45 -12.91 6.67
C HIS A 27 -3.34 -12.06 7.57
N VAL A 28 -2.99 -10.80 7.74
CA VAL A 28 -3.76 -9.87 8.55
C VAL A 28 -4.09 -8.63 7.72
N GLY A 29 -5.36 -8.28 7.69
CA GLY A 29 -5.81 -7.04 7.10
C GLY A 29 -6.08 -6.03 8.21
N ILE A 30 -5.69 -4.78 7.99
CA ILE A 30 -5.90 -3.70 8.94
C ILE A 30 -6.41 -2.49 8.18
N CYS A 31 -7.48 -1.89 8.67
CA CYS A 31 -7.99 -0.65 8.10
C CYS A 31 -8.02 0.40 9.20
N ILE A 32 -7.30 1.49 8.99
CA ILE A 32 -7.20 2.58 9.95
C ILE A 32 -7.86 3.81 9.36
N GLN A 33 -8.91 4.29 10.03
CA GLN A 33 -9.56 5.52 9.64
C GLN A 33 -9.10 6.64 10.55
N GLN A 34 -8.70 7.74 9.97
CA GLN A 34 -8.20 8.89 10.70
C GLN A 34 -9.24 10.02 10.64
N LYS A 35 -9.20 10.88 11.65
CA LYS A 35 -10.18 11.95 11.78
C LYS A 35 -10.15 12.94 10.64
N GLU A 36 -9.02 13.03 9.94
CA GLU A 36 -8.86 13.93 8.81
C GLU A 36 -9.44 13.38 7.51
N GLY A 37 -10.06 12.22 7.57
CA GLY A 37 -10.58 11.59 6.36
C GLY A 37 -9.60 10.65 5.68
N ARG A 38 -8.41 10.48 6.23
CA ARG A 38 -7.44 9.54 5.69
C ARG A 38 -7.82 8.12 6.06
N VAL A 39 -7.71 7.22 5.12
CA VAL A 39 -7.96 5.80 5.33
C VAL A 39 -6.72 5.04 4.88
N ASP A 40 -6.14 4.26 5.79
CA ASP A 40 -5.00 3.41 5.47
C ASP A 40 -5.45 1.97 5.50
N ARG A 41 -5.20 1.24 4.42
CA ARG A 41 -5.52 -0.17 4.28
C ARG A 41 -4.22 -0.92 4.19
N ILE A 42 -4.04 -1.90 5.07
CA ILE A 42 -2.78 -2.62 5.20
C ILE A 42 -3.06 -4.11 5.13
N ILE A 43 -2.22 -4.84 4.41
CA ILE A 43 -2.20 -6.30 4.45
C ILE A 43 -0.80 -6.70 4.86
N SER A 44 -0.69 -7.52 5.89
CA SER A 44 0.58 -8.06 6.35
C SER A 44 0.51 -9.58 6.29
N SER A 45 1.57 -10.20 5.80
CA SER A 45 1.61 -11.64 5.61
C SER A 45 3.01 -12.15 5.92
N ASP A 46 3.10 -13.33 6.52
CA ASP A 46 4.41 -13.98 6.67
C ASP A 46 4.69 -14.94 5.51
N ASP A 47 3.83 -14.93 4.49
CA ASP A 47 4.02 -15.75 3.29
C ASP A 47 3.88 -14.86 2.07
N ALA A 48 4.96 -14.19 1.71
CA ALA A 48 4.97 -13.24 0.61
C ALA A 48 4.81 -13.89 -0.76
N GLY A 49 4.93 -15.21 -0.83
CA GLY A 49 4.84 -15.92 -2.09
C GLY A 49 3.41 -16.26 -2.50
N HIS A 50 2.43 -15.98 -1.67
CA HIS A 50 1.04 -16.32 -1.96
C HIS A 50 0.19 -15.07 -2.15
N LEU A 51 -0.70 -15.17 -3.14
CA LEU A 51 -1.65 -14.09 -3.44
C LEU A 51 -2.72 -14.03 -2.37
N CYS A 52 -3.04 -12.85 -1.91
CA CYS A 52 -4.15 -12.66 -0.99
C CYS A 52 -4.95 -11.43 -1.38
N LYS A 53 -6.16 -11.34 -0.85
CA LYS A 53 -7.08 -10.28 -1.23
C LYS A 53 -7.86 -9.82 -0.02
N SER A 54 -8.01 -8.53 0.15
CA SER A 54 -8.86 -7.95 1.17
C SER A 54 -9.54 -6.72 0.58
N GLY A 55 -10.87 -6.75 0.53
CA GLY A 55 -11.63 -5.68 -0.09
C GLY A 55 -11.20 -5.51 -1.54
N GLU A 56 -10.73 -4.31 -1.86
CA GLU A 56 -10.33 -4.00 -3.23
C GLU A 56 -8.82 -4.13 -3.46
N MET A 57 -8.08 -4.64 -2.48
CA MET A 57 -6.64 -4.84 -2.61
C MET A 57 -6.35 -6.30 -2.91
N THR A 58 -5.50 -6.53 -3.91
CA THR A 58 -4.94 -7.84 -4.20
C THR A 58 -3.43 -7.72 -4.04
N VAL A 59 -2.83 -8.59 -3.25
CA VAL A 59 -1.45 -8.45 -2.81
C VAL A 59 -0.72 -9.77 -2.85
N GLN A 60 0.52 -9.74 -3.30
CA GLN A 60 1.45 -10.84 -3.13
C GLN A 60 2.73 -10.25 -2.58
N ALA A 61 2.82 -10.13 -1.26
CA ALA A 61 3.89 -9.41 -0.59
C ALA A 61 3.87 -9.72 0.89
N ALA A 62 4.98 -9.41 1.56
CA ALA A 62 5.04 -9.48 3.02
C ALA A 62 4.20 -8.36 3.63
N TYR A 63 4.12 -7.22 2.97
CA TYR A 63 3.45 -6.05 3.51
C TYR A 63 2.96 -5.17 2.36
N ALA A 64 1.77 -4.62 2.48
CA ALA A 64 1.26 -3.68 1.51
C ALA A 64 0.41 -2.63 2.20
N LEU A 65 0.51 -1.40 1.73
CA LEU A 65 -0.24 -0.28 2.25
C LEU A 65 -0.87 0.48 1.09
N TRP A 66 -2.14 0.83 1.26
CA TRP A 66 -2.81 1.77 0.38
C TRP A 66 -3.49 2.79 1.28
N GLY A 67 -2.92 3.99 1.34
CA GLY A 67 -3.46 5.09 2.12
C GLY A 67 -3.95 6.19 1.21
N ASN A 68 -5.14 6.71 1.50
CA ASN A 68 -5.66 7.83 0.74
C ASN A 68 -6.35 8.81 1.68
N LYS A 69 -6.16 10.08 1.39
CA LYS A 69 -6.77 11.16 2.12
C LYS A 69 -7.97 11.66 1.33
N GLN A 70 -8.92 12.24 2.01
CA GLN A 70 -10.01 12.88 1.33
C GLN A 70 -9.41 13.98 0.47
N GLY A 71 -9.61 13.91 -0.81
CA GLY A 71 -8.90 14.70 -1.78
C GLY A 71 -8.11 13.75 -2.63
N ASP A 72 -7.01 14.23 -3.20
CA ASP A 72 -6.28 13.44 -4.19
C ASP A 72 -5.00 12.79 -3.68
N ASP A 73 -4.53 13.18 -2.50
CA ASP A 73 -3.27 12.66 -1.99
C ASP A 73 -3.41 11.19 -1.61
N CYS A 74 -2.45 10.39 -2.02
CA CYS A 74 -2.46 8.97 -1.66
C CYS A 74 -1.05 8.41 -1.63
N ILE A 75 -0.93 7.25 -0.99
CA ILE A 75 0.35 6.56 -0.89
C ILE A 75 0.11 5.06 -1.08
N PHE A 76 1.01 4.44 -1.81
CA PHE A 76 1.02 2.99 -2.02
C PHE A 76 2.40 2.49 -1.62
N PHE A 77 2.45 1.41 -0.86
CA PHE A 77 3.71 0.79 -0.49
C PHE A 77 3.61 -0.71 -0.68
N LEU A 78 4.55 -1.26 -1.43
CA LEU A 78 4.71 -2.70 -1.61
C LEU A 78 5.99 -3.09 -0.91
N GLY A 79 5.90 -3.92 0.11
CA GLY A 79 7.06 -4.31 0.88
C GLY A 79 7.33 -5.80 0.76
N GLY A 80 8.49 -6.14 0.21
CA GLY A 80 8.91 -7.52 0.09
C GLY A 80 7.98 -8.36 -0.77
N GLY A 81 7.61 -7.88 -1.95
CA GLY A 81 6.65 -8.60 -2.76
C GLY A 81 6.72 -8.30 -4.24
N THR A 82 5.75 -8.86 -4.97
CA THR A 82 5.70 -8.78 -6.43
C THR A 82 4.42 -8.16 -6.96
N LEU A 83 3.41 -7.95 -6.12
CA LEU A 83 2.14 -7.40 -6.59
C LEU A 83 1.41 -6.62 -5.51
N LEU A 84 0.97 -5.43 -5.88
CA LEU A 84 -0.03 -4.66 -5.13
C LEU A 84 -1.00 -4.09 -6.15
N LYS A 85 -2.25 -4.53 -6.08
CA LYS A 85 -3.27 -4.10 -7.03
C LYS A 85 -4.44 -3.49 -6.28
N THR A 86 -4.83 -2.29 -6.69
CA THR A 86 -6.01 -1.59 -6.20
C THR A 86 -6.86 -1.20 -7.40
N PRO A 87 -8.05 -0.63 -7.22
CA PRO A 87 -8.86 -0.23 -8.38
C PRO A 87 -8.19 0.75 -9.32
N HIS A 88 -7.27 1.56 -8.81
CA HIS A 88 -6.69 2.65 -9.62
C HIS A 88 -5.23 2.42 -9.97
N VAL A 89 -4.52 1.60 -9.21
CA VAL A 89 -3.07 1.44 -9.36
C VAL A 89 -2.71 -0.03 -9.24
N GLU A 90 -1.84 -0.48 -10.12
CA GLU A 90 -1.29 -1.83 -10.05
C GLU A 90 0.23 -1.73 -10.10
N ILE A 91 0.89 -2.21 -9.05
CA ILE A 91 2.35 -2.27 -8.99
C ILE A 91 2.75 -3.74 -9.10
N SER A 92 3.62 -4.06 -10.06
CA SER A 92 4.05 -5.44 -10.27
C SER A 92 5.55 -5.51 -10.53
N SER A 93 6.14 -6.63 -10.13
CA SER A 93 7.57 -6.86 -10.32
C SER A 93 7.81 -8.33 -10.56
N LEU A 94 8.85 -8.64 -11.32
CA LEU A 94 9.26 -10.03 -11.56
C LEU A 94 10.07 -10.61 -10.39
N THR A 95 10.60 -9.74 -9.53
CA THR A 95 11.37 -10.17 -8.36
C THR A 95 10.80 -9.50 -7.12
N VAL A 96 11.09 -10.07 -5.96
CA VAL A 96 10.68 -9.48 -4.69
C VAL A 96 11.30 -8.09 -4.57
N THR A 97 10.46 -7.10 -4.30
CA THR A 97 10.92 -5.72 -4.33
C THR A 97 10.16 -4.87 -3.32
N ASP A 98 10.74 -3.74 -2.98
CA ASP A 98 10.08 -2.71 -2.17
C ASP A 98 9.83 -1.51 -3.06
N VAL A 99 8.59 -1.02 -3.06
CA VAL A 99 8.19 0.12 -3.88
C VAL A 99 7.37 1.08 -3.04
N MET A 100 7.70 2.36 -3.14
CA MET A 100 6.87 3.42 -2.57
C MET A 100 6.40 4.29 -3.72
N LEU A 101 5.10 4.55 -3.78
CA LEU A 101 4.50 5.40 -4.80
C LEU A 101 3.60 6.39 -4.10
N VAL A 102 3.85 7.68 -4.29
CA VAL A 102 3.17 8.74 -3.56
C VAL A 102 2.61 9.75 -4.54
N TYR A 103 1.34 10.12 -4.35
CA TYR A 103 0.73 11.22 -5.08
C TYR A 103 0.46 12.34 -4.10
N LYS A 104 1.08 13.49 -4.31
CA LYS A 104 0.91 14.64 -3.43
C LYS A 104 1.00 15.91 -4.24
N GLU A 105 0.02 16.78 -4.02
CA GLU A 105 0.00 18.10 -4.67
C GLU A 105 0.10 18.01 -6.19
N GLY A 106 -0.57 17.04 -6.76
CA GLY A 106 -0.63 16.88 -8.21
C GLY A 106 0.57 16.18 -8.82
N VAL A 107 1.49 15.68 -8.01
CA VAL A 107 2.73 15.07 -8.52
C VAL A 107 2.88 13.65 -7.98
N TRP A 108 3.19 12.72 -8.88
CA TRP A 108 3.53 11.36 -8.52
C TRP A 108 5.04 11.23 -8.37
N LYS A 109 5.45 10.60 -7.27
CA LYS A 109 6.85 10.29 -7.02
C LYS A 109 6.98 8.84 -6.59
N TYR A 110 8.13 8.26 -6.84
CA TYR A 110 8.34 6.85 -6.52
C TYR A 110 9.76 6.57 -6.09
N ALA A 111 9.94 5.46 -5.37
CA ALA A 111 11.24 4.86 -5.11
C ALA A 111 11.04 3.33 -5.15
N ALA A 112 12.00 2.61 -5.70
CA ALA A 112 11.89 1.17 -5.84
C ALA A 112 13.24 0.53 -5.61
N SER A 113 13.27 -0.66 -5.01
CA SER A 113 14.53 -1.37 -4.74
C SER A 113 15.00 -2.17 -5.95
N ALA A 114 14.11 -2.41 -6.92
CA ALA A 114 14.42 -3.17 -8.12
C ALA A 114 13.51 -2.69 -9.24
N PRO A 115 13.81 -3.01 -10.50
CA PRO A 115 12.94 -2.60 -11.61
C PRO A 115 11.54 -3.18 -11.43
N CYS A 116 10.53 -2.37 -11.66
CA CYS A 116 9.15 -2.81 -11.55
C CYS A 116 8.27 -1.96 -12.47
N LYS A 117 6.98 -2.30 -12.52
CA LYS A 117 6.02 -1.60 -13.36
C LYS A 117 4.88 -1.07 -12.53
N VAL A 118 4.37 0.08 -12.92
CA VAL A 118 3.15 0.65 -12.37
C VAL A 118 2.19 0.91 -13.51
N ARG A 119 0.95 0.45 -13.34
CA ARG A 119 -0.10 0.74 -14.29
C ARG A 119 -1.17 1.57 -13.59
N MET A 120 -1.49 2.72 -14.16
CA MET A 120 -2.54 3.58 -13.66
C MET A 120 -3.07 4.47 -14.78
N ASN A 121 -4.36 4.73 -14.74
CA ASN A 121 -5.05 5.57 -15.72
C ASN A 121 -4.81 5.09 -17.16
N GLY A 122 -4.74 3.76 -17.35
CA GLY A 122 -4.52 3.20 -18.66
C GLY A 122 -3.10 3.31 -19.18
N LYS A 123 -2.18 3.81 -18.38
CA LYS A 123 -0.78 3.95 -18.76
C LYS A 123 0.10 3.05 -17.92
N GLU A 124 1.19 2.62 -18.53
CA GLU A 124 2.16 1.77 -17.88
C GLU A 124 3.48 2.50 -17.75
N TYR A 125 4.07 2.47 -16.57
CA TYR A 125 5.33 3.14 -16.27
C TYR A 125 6.33 2.11 -15.81
N ASN A 126 7.58 2.23 -16.27
CA ASN A 126 8.67 1.38 -15.80
C ASN A 126 9.45 2.15 -14.76
N LEU A 127 9.54 1.60 -13.56
CA LEU A 127 10.24 2.24 -12.46
C LEU A 127 11.66 1.70 -12.39
N LEU A 128 12.61 2.60 -12.25
CA LEU A 128 14.01 2.24 -12.12
C LEU A 128 14.41 2.23 -10.64
N PRO A 129 15.35 1.36 -10.25
CA PRO A 129 15.76 1.31 -8.85
C PRO A 129 16.40 2.60 -8.38
N GLY A 130 16.22 2.93 -7.11
CA GLY A 130 16.81 4.10 -6.49
C GLY A 130 16.24 4.31 -5.09
N HIS A 131 17.05 4.91 -4.22
CA HIS A 131 16.65 5.11 -2.83
C HIS A 131 15.86 6.39 -2.61
N ASP A 132 16.03 7.37 -3.48
CA ASP A 132 15.37 8.66 -3.32
C ASP A 132 14.07 8.71 -4.10
N LEU A 133 13.08 9.42 -3.59
CA LEU A 133 11.84 9.64 -4.32
C LEU A 133 12.11 10.45 -5.57
N ARG A 134 11.64 9.97 -6.69
CA ARG A 134 11.80 10.60 -7.98
C ARG A 134 10.45 10.82 -8.62
N LYS A 135 10.37 11.84 -9.43
CA LYS A 135 9.15 12.15 -10.17
C LYS A 135 8.90 11.06 -11.21
N LEU A 136 7.66 10.65 -11.29
CA LEU A 136 7.24 9.63 -12.25
C LEU A 136 7.21 10.19 -13.66
#